data_3b27248ea84d7071e05bd89da8db44f6
#
_entry.id   3b27248ea84d7071e05bd89da8db44f6
#
_cell.length_a   1.000
_cell.length_b   1.000
_cell.length_c   1.000
_cell.angle_alpha   90.00
_cell.angle_beta   90.00
_cell.angle_gamma   90.00
#
_symmetry.space_group_name_H-M   'P 1'
#
loop_
_entity.id
_entity.type
_entity.pdbx_description
1 polymer ?
#
loop_
_entity_poly.entity_id
_entity_poly.type
_entity_poly.pdbx_seq_one_letter_code
_entity_poly.pdbx_strand_id
1 'polypeptide(L)'
;RNAKTELYGGELVKPFERPERIDFIIDEIKKTKLGAIEKPQDIDFKIINKIHDDDYVEFLDTAWDEWEKEGFKGEAIPTVWPSKSMNSNKIPSFIEGKLGYYCLAGETSISKGSIEAAYESVKVVVSAANIIINNKVSSIFALCRPPGHHASKNQYGGYCFFNNAAI
;
A
#
# COMPACT_ATOMS: atom_id res chain seq x y z
N ARG A 1 5.47 2.09 -6.25
CA ARG A 1 5.61 0.63 -6.26
C ARG A 1 5.76 0.12 -7.70
N ASN A 2 6.72 -0.75 -7.93
CA ASN A 2 6.93 -1.40 -9.22
C ASN A 2 7.33 -2.87 -8.98
N ALA A 3 6.38 -3.65 -8.46
CA ALA A 3 6.55 -5.09 -8.24
C ALA A 3 6.87 -5.77 -9.57
N LYS A 4 7.80 -6.71 -9.55
CA LYS A 4 8.24 -7.47 -10.74
C LYS A 4 7.52 -8.80 -10.87
N THR A 5 7.13 -9.37 -9.73
CA THR A 5 6.53 -10.70 -9.65
C THR A 5 5.36 -10.70 -8.68
N GLU A 6 4.45 -11.63 -8.91
CA GLU A 6 3.29 -11.94 -8.08
C GLU A 6 3.11 -13.45 -8.02
N LEU A 7 2.79 -13.98 -6.85
CA LEU A 7 2.47 -15.39 -6.68
C LEU A 7 0.99 -15.62 -7.00
N TYR A 8 0.72 -16.35 -8.07
CA TYR A 8 -0.63 -16.70 -8.47
C TYR A 8 -0.71 -18.16 -8.95
N GLY A 9 -1.64 -18.92 -8.39
CA GLY A 9 -1.83 -20.33 -8.77
C GLY A 9 -0.60 -21.24 -8.54
N GLY A 10 0.31 -20.86 -7.62
CA GLY A 10 1.56 -21.57 -7.36
C GLY A 10 2.73 -21.18 -8.29
N GLU A 11 2.52 -20.21 -9.15
CA GLU A 11 3.54 -19.73 -10.10
C GLU A 11 3.87 -18.25 -9.85
N LEU A 12 5.10 -17.84 -10.16
CA LEU A 12 5.49 -16.44 -10.19
C LEU A 12 5.13 -15.86 -11.55
N VAL A 13 4.15 -14.94 -11.55
CA VAL A 13 3.65 -14.29 -12.77
C VAL A 13 3.98 -12.80 -12.76
N LYS A 14 3.75 -12.11 -13.87
CA LYS A 14 3.79 -10.64 -13.91
C LYS A 14 2.62 -10.09 -13.09
N PRO A 15 2.84 -9.05 -12.26
CA PRO A 15 1.78 -8.47 -11.45
C PRO A 15 0.58 -8.01 -12.28
N PHE A 16 -0.62 -8.30 -11.81
CA PHE A 16 -1.86 -7.77 -12.41
C PHE A 16 -1.99 -6.28 -12.14
N GLU A 17 -1.58 -5.83 -10.93
CA GLU A 17 -1.55 -4.42 -10.56
C GLU A 17 -0.21 -3.80 -11.01
N ARG A 18 -0.24 -2.94 -12.02
CA ARG A 18 0.95 -2.37 -12.69
C ARG A 18 0.88 -0.85 -12.78
N PRO A 19 2.06 -0.16 -12.86
CA PRO A 19 2.14 1.28 -13.01
C PRO A 19 1.32 1.83 -14.18
N GLU A 20 1.31 1.14 -15.31
CA GLU A 20 0.65 1.54 -16.54
C GLU A 20 -0.86 1.77 -16.38
N ARG A 21 -1.49 1.19 -15.33
CA ARG A 21 -2.89 1.45 -15.02
C ARG A 21 -3.16 2.93 -14.80
N ILE A 22 -2.25 3.61 -14.12
CA ILE A 22 -2.38 5.05 -13.87
C ILE A 22 -2.27 5.83 -15.18
N ASP A 23 -1.33 5.47 -16.05
CA ASP A 23 -1.10 6.14 -17.31
C ASP A 23 -2.33 6.03 -18.22
N PHE A 24 -2.90 4.84 -18.36
CA PHE A 24 -4.13 4.62 -19.13
C PHE A 24 -5.31 5.46 -18.63
N ILE A 25 -5.48 5.55 -17.28
CA ILE A 25 -6.57 6.33 -16.69
C ILE A 25 -6.35 7.82 -16.93
N ILE A 26 -5.13 8.32 -16.71
CA ILE A 26 -4.80 9.75 -16.93
C ILE A 26 -4.99 10.13 -18.39
N ASP A 27 -4.54 9.28 -19.32
CA ASP A 27 -4.66 9.55 -20.74
C ASP A 27 -6.13 9.61 -21.17
N GLU A 28 -6.98 8.73 -20.66
CA GLU A 28 -8.42 8.76 -20.96
C GLU A 28 -9.11 9.98 -20.32
N ILE A 29 -8.74 10.38 -19.10
CA ILE A 29 -9.25 11.61 -18.47
C ILE A 29 -8.90 12.85 -19.32
N LYS A 30 -7.66 12.92 -19.81
CA LYS A 30 -7.21 14.03 -20.68
C LYS A 30 -7.96 14.05 -22.01
N LYS A 31 -8.08 12.89 -22.65
CA LYS A 31 -8.75 12.73 -23.95
C LYS A 31 -10.22 13.10 -23.88
N THR A 32 -10.91 12.67 -22.84
CA THR A 32 -12.34 12.93 -22.63
C THR A 32 -12.63 14.30 -22.01
N LYS A 33 -11.58 15.02 -21.56
CA LYS A 33 -11.70 16.30 -20.85
C LYS A 33 -12.66 16.20 -19.64
N LEU A 34 -12.57 15.08 -18.90
CA LEU A 34 -13.49 14.78 -17.81
C LEU A 34 -13.41 15.80 -16.67
N GLY A 35 -12.25 16.41 -16.45
CA GLY A 35 -12.03 17.42 -15.43
C GLY A 35 -10.57 17.87 -15.33
N ALA A 36 -10.30 18.81 -14.44
CA ALA A 36 -8.95 19.24 -14.11
C ALA A 36 -8.19 18.12 -13.36
N ILE A 37 -6.89 18.00 -13.65
CA ILE A 37 -6.00 17.09 -12.94
C ILE A 37 -5.17 17.92 -11.97
N GLU A 38 -5.36 17.67 -10.68
CA GLU A 38 -4.68 18.37 -9.60
C GLU A 38 -3.59 17.49 -8.99
N LYS A 39 -2.52 18.12 -8.47
CA LYS A 39 -1.51 17.42 -7.68
C LYS A 39 -1.96 17.38 -6.21
N PRO A 40 -1.64 16.29 -5.47
CA PRO A 40 -1.90 16.25 -4.04
C PRO A 40 -1.10 17.34 -3.30
N GLN A 41 -1.65 17.79 -2.18
CA GLN A 41 -1.00 18.74 -1.27
C GLN A 41 -0.22 17.96 -0.20
N ASP A 42 0.75 18.62 0.45
CA ASP A 42 1.40 18.05 1.61
C ASP A 42 0.42 17.96 2.78
N ILE A 43 0.53 16.86 3.54
CA ILE A 43 -0.36 16.53 4.64
C ILE A 43 0.44 16.11 5.88
N ASP A 44 -0.19 16.15 7.05
CA ASP A 44 0.34 15.50 8.26
C ASP A 44 0.01 14.00 8.22
N PHE A 45 1.02 13.16 8.06
CA PHE A 45 0.87 11.71 8.01
C PHE A 45 0.43 11.07 9.33
N LYS A 46 0.39 11.80 10.45
CA LYS A 46 -0.20 11.32 11.71
C LYS A 46 -1.65 10.86 11.59
N ILE A 47 -2.32 11.25 10.51
CA ILE A 47 -3.68 10.75 10.21
C ILE A 47 -3.69 9.23 10.03
N ILE A 48 -2.62 8.63 9.52
CA ILE A 48 -2.48 7.19 9.31
C ILE A 48 -2.60 6.43 10.64
N ASN A 49 -1.97 6.94 11.71
CA ASN A 49 -1.99 6.33 13.04
C ASN A 49 -3.37 6.39 13.75
N LYS A 50 -4.34 7.13 13.18
CA LYS A 50 -5.73 7.08 13.66
C LYS A 50 -6.47 5.82 13.18
N ILE A 51 -5.99 5.21 12.11
CA ILE A 51 -6.60 4.05 11.45
C ILE A 51 -5.76 2.80 11.67
N HIS A 52 -4.43 2.93 11.60
CA HIS A 52 -3.49 1.82 11.69
C HIS A 52 -2.75 1.82 13.03
N ASP A 53 -2.39 0.62 13.51
CA ASP A 53 -1.57 0.45 14.70
C ASP A 53 -0.14 0.97 14.48
N ASP A 54 0.44 1.58 15.51
CA ASP A 54 1.76 2.21 15.42
C ASP A 54 2.86 1.20 15.05
N ASP A 55 2.80 0.00 15.61
CA ASP A 55 3.76 -1.08 15.32
C ASP A 55 3.66 -1.61 13.87
N TYR A 56 2.46 -1.55 13.30
CA TYR A 56 2.26 -1.88 11.89
C TYR A 56 2.84 -0.81 10.96
N VAL A 57 2.65 0.46 11.29
CA VAL A 57 3.22 1.59 10.52
C VAL A 57 4.75 1.52 10.58
N GLU A 58 5.32 1.32 11.79
CA GLU A 58 6.77 1.16 11.98
C GLU A 58 7.32 -0.04 11.18
N PHE A 59 6.60 -1.18 11.19
CA PHE A 59 6.97 -2.32 10.37
C PHE A 59 7.02 -1.96 8.88
N LEU A 60 6.01 -1.29 8.34
CA LEU A 60 6.00 -0.90 6.93
C LEU A 60 7.16 0.03 6.58
N ASP A 61 7.47 0.98 7.46
CA ASP A 61 8.55 1.94 7.25
C ASP A 61 9.93 1.28 7.23
N THR A 62 10.12 0.19 7.97
CA THR A 62 11.42 -0.48 8.13
C THR A 62 11.57 -1.77 7.33
N ALA A 63 10.47 -2.33 6.84
CA ALA A 63 10.43 -3.69 6.27
C ALA A 63 11.41 -3.90 5.10
N TRP A 64 11.51 -2.93 4.19
CA TRP A 64 12.41 -3.06 3.05
C TRP A 64 13.88 -2.98 3.48
N ASP A 65 14.23 -2.07 4.37
CA ASP A 65 15.60 -1.90 4.86
C ASP A 65 16.04 -3.11 5.70
N GLU A 66 15.15 -3.66 6.53
CA GLU A 66 15.41 -4.91 7.27
C GLU A 66 15.63 -6.08 6.30
N TRP A 67 14.83 -6.19 5.24
CA TRP A 67 14.95 -7.22 4.21
C TRP A 67 16.30 -7.15 3.47
N GLU A 68 16.70 -5.96 3.03
CA GLU A 68 18.02 -5.78 2.39
C GLU A 68 19.18 -6.05 3.34
N LYS A 69 19.06 -5.67 4.60
CA LYS A 69 20.10 -5.88 5.64
C LYS A 69 20.35 -7.37 5.91
N GLU A 70 19.34 -8.22 5.82
CA GLU A 70 19.50 -9.68 5.94
C GLU A 70 20.13 -10.31 4.68
N GLY A 71 20.41 -9.53 3.64
CA GLY A 71 21.06 -9.99 2.41
C GLY A 71 20.11 -10.55 1.35
N PHE A 72 18.81 -10.46 1.55
CA PHE A 72 17.82 -10.86 0.56
C PHE A 72 17.85 -9.92 -0.65
N LYS A 73 17.72 -10.49 -1.86
CA LYS A 73 17.86 -9.73 -3.12
C LYS A 73 16.57 -9.64 -3.94
N GLY A 74 15.60 -10.47 -3.61
CA GLY A 74 14.29 -10.46 -4.26
C GLY A 74 13.32 -9.51 -3.57
N GLU A 75 12.10 -9.45 -4.06
CA GLU A 75 11.01 -8.76 -3.39
C GLU A 75 10.66 -9.48 -2.09
N ALA A 76 10.31 -8.73 -1.05
CA ALA A 76 9.91 -9.28 0.23
C ALA A 76 8.48 -9.84 0.11
N ILE A 77 8.41 -11.15 -0.13
CA ILE A 77 7.17 -11.92 -0.22
C ILE A 77 7.11 -12.83 1.01
N PRO A 78 6.04 -12.78 1.83
CA PRO A 78 5.91 -13.66 2.97
C PRO A 78 5.82 -15.13 2.53
N THR A 79 6.51 -16.00 3.25
CA THR A 79 6.53 -17.44 3.02
C THR A 79 6.00 -18.24 4.20
N VAL A 80 5.86 -17.60 5.37
CA VAL A 80 5.35 -18.20 6.59
C VAL A 80 4.34 -17.27 7.25
N TRP A 81 3.26 -17.83 7.80
CA TRP A 81 2.24 -17.13 8.55
C TRP A 81 2.04 -17.76 9.93
N PRO A 82 1.60 -17.00 10.95
CA PRO A 82 1.20 -17.56 12.21
C PRO A 82 0.13 -18.63 12.00
N SER A 83 0.34 -19.83 12.54
CA SER A 83 -0.65 -20.90 12.52
C SER A 83 -1.62 -20.77 13.70
N LYS A 84 -2.78 -21.43 13.62
CA LYS A 84 -3.79 -21.44 14.71
C LYS A 84 -3.25 -21.96 16.05
N SER A 85 -2.19 -22.79 16.02
CA SER A 85 -1.55 -23.34 17.21
C SER A 85 -0.46 -22.45 17.81
N MET A 86 -0.10 -21.35 17.14
CA MET A 86 0.90 -20.41 17.62
C MET A 86 0.26 -19.26 18.38
N ASN A 87 1.00 -18.72 19.37
CA ASN A 87 0.59 -17.49 20.02
C ASN A 87 0.82 -16.31 19.06
N SER A 88 -0.25 -15.80 18.48
CA SER A 88 -0.22 -14.67 17.54
C SER A 88 -0.12 -13.30 18.22
N ASN A 89 -0.06 -13.24 19.57
CA ASN A 89 0.06 -11.97 20.31
C ASN A 89 1.49 -11.45 20.40
N LYS A 90 2.47 -12.21 19.91
CA LYS A 90 3.87 -11.83 19.93
C LYS A 90 4.33 -11.52 18.50
N ILE A 91 4.74 -10.29 18.27
CA ILE A 91 5.33 -9.85 17.00
C ILE A 91 6.69 -10.58 16.82
N PRO A 92 6.93 -11.21 15.68
CA PRO A 92 8.22 -11.83 15.37
C PRO A 92 9.33 -10.79 15.33
N SER A 93 10.54 -11.18 15.74
CA SER A 93 11.72 -10.29 15.68
C SER A 93 12.43 -10.28 14.33
N PHE A 94 12.30 -11.36 13.56
CA PHE A 94 12.96 -11.53 12.27
C PHE A 94 12.03 -11.11 11.11
N ILE A 95 12.60 -10.47 10.09
CA ILE A 95 11.81 -9.85 9.00
C ILE A 95 10.89 -10.82 8.27
N GLU A 96 11.30 -12.07 7.99
CA GLU A 96 10.44 -13.06 7.34
C GLU A 96 9.19 -13.37 8.18
N GLY A 97 9.36 -13.45 9.50
CA GLY A 97 8.25 -13.64 10.42
C GLY A 97 7.34 -12.41 10.50
N LYS A 98 7.90 -11.19 10.52
CA LYS A 98 7.13 -9.94 10.49
C LYS A 98 6.30 -9.83 9.21
N LEU A 99 6.88 -10.17 8.06
CA LEU A 99 6.18 -10.17 6.78
C LEU A 99 4.88 -10.99 6.84
N GLY A 100 4.96 -12.23 7.29
CA GLY A 100 3.77 -13.07 7.40
C GLY A 100 2.82 -12.68 8.54
N TYR A 101 3.34 -12.08 9.61
CA TYR A 101 2.53 -11.60 10.74
C TYR A 101 1.60 -10.46 10.32
N TYR A 102 2.10 -9.52 9.52
CA TYR A 102 1.36 -8.36 9.05
C TYR A 102 0.72 -8.53 7.66
N CYS A 103 0.93 -9.67 6.99
CA CYS A 103 0.42 -9.90 5.64
C CYS A 103 -0.87 -10.71 5.62
N LEU A 104 -1.87 -10.21 4.90
CA LEU A 104 -3.12 -10.92 4.65
C LEU A 104 -2.91 -12.07 3.65
N ALA A 105 -2.17 -11.82 2.56
CA ALA A 105 -1.97 -12.78 1.48
C ALA A 105 -0.71 -12.48 0.65
N GLY A 106 -0.08 -13.53 0.11
CA GLY A 106 1.28 -13.48 -0.47
C GLY A 106 1.42 -12.82 -1.85
N GLU A 107 0.34 -12.36 -2.48
CA GLU A 107 0.39 -11.63 -3.75
C GLU A 107 0.92 -10.20 -3.61
N THR A 108 0.99 -9.68 -2.38
CA THR A 108 1.42 -8.32 -2.12
C THR A 108 2.85 -8.29 -1.62
N SER A 109 3.80 -8.18 -2.52
CA SER A 109 5.22 -8.02 -2.18
C SER A 109 5.55 -6.60 -1.70
N ILE A 110 6.54 -6.49 -0.81
CA ILE A 110 7.22 -5.22 -0.50
C ILE A 110 8.50 -5.16 -1.33
N SER A 111 8.70 -4.04 -2.00
CA SER A 111 9.91 -3.73 -2.76
C SER A 111 10.33 -2.29 -2.50
N LYS A 112 11.53 -1.93 -2.93
CA LYS A 112 11.99 -0.53 -2.83
C LYS A 112 10.97 0.42 -3.46
N GLY A 113 10.57 1.45 -2.71
CA GLY A 113 9.57 2.42 -3.14
C GLY A 113 8.11 2.00 -2.93
N SER A 114 7.85 0.82 -2.33
CA SER A 114 6.47 0.37 -2.07
C SER A 114 5.77 1.25 -1.04
N ILE A 115 6.45 1.58 0.03
CA ILE A 115 5.88 2.33 1.15
C ILE A 115 5.80 3.81 0.83
N GLU A 116 6.80 4.36 0.16
CA GLU A 116 6.76 5.74 -0.36
C GLU A 116 5.55 5.93 -1.30
N ALA A 117 5.29 4.97 -2.18
CA ALA A 117 4.10 5.02 -3.03
C ALA A 117 2.80 4.91 -2.24
N ALA A 118 2.77 4.16 -1.13
CA ALA A 118 1.62 4.09 -0.24
C ALA A 118 1.35 5.42 0.46
N TYR A 119 2.38 6.10 0.96
CA TYR A 119 2.28 7.45 1.51
C TYR A 119 1.76 8.46 0.48
N GLU A 120 2.26 8.42 -0.74
CA GLU A 120 1.77 9.29 -1.82
C GLU A 120 0.28 9.02 -2.14
N SER A 121 -0.18 7.77 -2.06
CA SER A 121 -1.61 7.45 -2.19
C SER A 121 -2.45 8.05 -1.06
N VAL A 122 -1.96 8.05 0.17
CA VAL A 122 -2.63 8.74 1.29
C VAL A 122 -2.70 10.25 1.05
N LYS A 123 -1.63 10.87 0.54
CA LYS A 123 -1.67 12.30 0.16
C LYS A 123 -2.76 12.59 -0.86
N VAL A 124 -2.92 11.74 -1.87
CA VAL A 124 -3.95 11.90 -2.90
C VAL A 124 -5.35 11.88 -2.28
N VAL A 125 -5.67 10.91 -1.43
CA VAL A 125 -7.04 10.79 -0.88
C VAL A 125 -7.35 11.89 0.14
N VAL A 126 -6.40 12.23 1.01
CA VAL A 126 -6.61 13.31 1.99
C VAL A 126 -6.73 14.67 1.30
N SER A 127 -5.94 14.92 0.26
CA SER A 127 -6.08 16.14 -0.56
C SER A 127 -7.45 16.21 -1.24
N ALA A 128 -7.93 15.09 -1.77
CA ALA A 128 -9.25 15.01 -2.39
C ALA A 128 -10.37 15.30 -1.37
N ALA A 129 -10.30 14.69 -0.19
CA ALA A 129 -11.26 14.95 0.89
C ALA A 129 -11.27 16.43 1.30
N ASN A 130 -10.11 17.05 1.47
CA ASN A 130 -9.98 18.46 1.81
C ASN A 130 -10.58 19.39 0.74
N ILE A 131 -10.45 19.05 -0.56
CA ILE A 131 -11.05 19.84 -1.64
C ILE A 131 -12.59 19.79 -1.56
N ILE A 132 -13.18 18.62 -1.28
CA ILE A 132 -14.65 18.47 -1.14
C ILE A 132 -15.13 19.18 0.13
N ILE A 133 -14.50 18.95 1.28
CA ILE A 133 -14.87 19.56 2.57
C ILE A 133 -14.88 21.10 2.49
N ASN A 134 -13.95 21.67 1.74
CA ASN A 134 -13.89 23.11 1.53
C ASN A 134 -14.84 23.62 0.43
N ASN A 135 -15.78 22.80 -0.02
CA ASN A 135 -16.80 23.13 -1.03
C ASN A 135 -16.26 23.67 -2.35
N LYS A 136 -15.06 23.24 -2.74
CA LYS A 136 -14.44 23.68 -4.00
C LYS A 136 -15.00 22.98 -5.22
N VAL A 137 -15.47 21.73 -5.05
CA VAL A 137 -16.08 20.91 -6.10
C VAL A 137 -17.12 19.98 -5.48
N SER A 138 -18.08 19.50 -6.29
CA SER A 138 -19.12 18.58 -5.86
C SER A 138 -18.70 17.10 -5.89
N SER A 139 -17.67 16.78 -6.69
CA SER A 139 -17.12 15.43 -6.82
C SER A 139 -15.65 15.49 -7.19
N ILE A 140 -14.91 14.47 -6.79
CA ILE A 140 -13.51 14.32 -7.11
C ILE A 140 -13.15 12.84 -7.27
N PHE A 141 -12.21 12.54 -8.15
CA PHE A 141 -11.67 11.21 -8.36
C PHE A 141 -10.24 11.14 -7.81
N ALA A 142 -10.04 10.46 -6.68
CA ALA A 142 -8.74 10.23 -6.08
C ALA A 142 -8.06 9.04 -6.75
N LEU A 143 -7.14 9.30 -7.67
CA LEU A 143 -6.42 8.26 -8.41
C LEU A 143 -5.26 7.71 -7.58
N CYS A 144 -5.55 6.71 -6.73
CA CYS A 144 -4.61 6.09 -5.80
C CYS A 144 -3.91 4.87 -6.41
N ARG A 145 -2.57 4.81 -6.23
CA ARG A 145 -1.77 3.63 -6.48
C ARG A 145 -0.55 3.62 -5.54
N PRO A 146 -0.45 2.61 -4.66
CA PRO A 146 -1.29 1.43 -4.51
C PRO A 146 -2.73 1.76 -4.06
N PRO A 147 -3.68 0.81 -4.24
CA PRO A 147 -5.02 0.92 -3.65
C PRO A 147 -4.98 0.81 -2.12
N GLY A 148 -6.13 0.82 -1.43
CA GLY A 148 -6.13 0.82 0.03
C GLY A 148 -7.20 -0.07 0.68
N HIS A 149 -8.22 -0.50 -0.04
CA HIS A 149 -9.43 -1.09 0.50
C HIS A 149 -9.26 -2.50 1.12
N HIS A 150 -8.17 -3.20 0.85
CA HIS A 150 -7.87 -4.49 1.48
C HIS A 150 -7.04 -4.36 2.76
N ALA A 151 -6.36 -3.23 2.99
CA ALA A 151 -5.59 -3.05 4.21
C ALA A 151 -6.51 -2.96 5.43
N SER A 152 -6.21 -3.71 6.47
CA SER A 152 -6.88 -3.62 7.76
C SER A 152 -6.09 -2.74 8.72
N LYS A 153 -6.49 -2.71 9.99
CA LYS A 153 -5.81 -1.92 11.04
C LYS A 153 -4.31 -2.23 11.13
N ASN A 154 -3.95 -3.49 10.94
CA ASN A 154 -2.57 -4.00 11.09
C ASN A 154 -2.21 -5.10 10.10
N GLN A 155 -2.81 -5.10 8.91
CA GLN A 155 -2.45 -6.06 7.86
C GLN A 155 -2.47 -5.40 6.48
N TYR A 156 -1.46 -5.68 5.68
CA TYR A 156 -1.39 -5.36 4.27
C TYR A 156 -1.73 -6.58 3.40
N GLY A 157 -2.21 -6.36 2.19
CA GLY A 157 -2.57 -7.41 1.24
C GLY A 157 -3.47 -6.88 0.13
N GLY A 158 -3.78 -7.67 -0.89
CA GLY A 158 -4.58 -7.21 -2.03
C GLY A 158 -3.99 -5.97 -2.69
N TYR A 159 -2.67 -5.87 -2.76
CA TYR A 159 -1.88 -4.71 -3.23
C TYR A 159 -1.98 -3.45 -2.34
N CYS A 160 -2.64 -3.52 -1.18
CA CYS A 160 -2.91 -2.40 -0.29
C CYS A 160 -1.98 -2.42 0.93
N PHE A 161 -1.48 -1.26 1.33
CA PHE A 161 -0.64 -1.06 2.52
C PHE A 161 -1.37 -0.21 3.56
N PHE A 162 -1.85 0.97 3.20
CA PHE A 162 -2.71 1.79 4.05
C PHE A 162 -4.15 1.78 3.53
N ASN A 163 -5.11 1.87 4.43
CA ASN A 163 -6.52 1.89 4.06
C ASN A 163 -6.94 3.31 3.65
N ASN A 164 -6.71 3.64 2.38
CA ASN A 164 -7.00 4.94 1.81
C ASN A 164 -8.49 5.35 1.92
N ALA A 165 -9.39 4.40 2.09
CA ALA A 165 -10.82 4.68 2.21
C ALA A 165 -11.24 4.99 3.66
N ALA A 166 -10.48 4.51 4.65
CA ALA A 166 -10.73 4.75 6.08
C ALA A 166 -10.00 6.00 6.61
N ILE A 167 -8.84 6.33 6.02
CA ILE A 167 -8.06 7.53 6.35
C ILE A 167 -8.81 8.79 5.92
#